data_93cf39fee0be5e358d57ab810309eeed
#
_entry.id   93cf39fee0be5e358d57ab810309eeed
#
_cell.length_a   1.000
_cell.length_b   1.000
_cell.length_c   1.000
_cell.angle_alpha   90.00
_cell.angle_beta   90.00
_cell.angle_gamma   90.00
#
_symmetry.space_group_name_H-M   'P 1'
#
loop_
_entity.id
_entity.type
_entity.pdbx_description
1 polymer ?
#
loop_
_entity_poly.entity_id
_entity_poly.type
_entity_poly.pdbx_seq_one_letter_code
_entity_poly.pdbx_strand_id
1 'polypeptide(L)'
;MDVVDPEQAAVAEDAGAVAVMALERVPADIRKQGGVARMSHPDMIQGILDCTSIPVMAKSRIGHEGESRVLESMGVDMIDESEVLTPADPFFHINKKDFEIPFVCGATELSEAVRRIWEGAAMIRTKGEAGTGNVVAAVTHARIIDQEIKQLQNLSQDEINQAADSIISRYRVLAEKSTLPGNYLMTPFGEINQTMHSEVVEILNEVRDLQRLPVVTFSAGGIATPADASLMMRMGMDGVFVGSGIFKSEDPKTMADAIVM
;
A
#
# COMPACT_ATOMS: atom_id res chain seq x y z
N MET A 1 -6.50 5.54 -10.16
CA MET A 1 -6.22 4.68 -11.33
C MET A 1 -4.74 4.71 -11.64
N ASP A 2 -4.14 3.56 -12.05
CA ASP A 2 -2.71 3.51 -12.44
C ASP A 2 -2.56 4.01 -13.88
N VAL A 3 -1.71 5.01 -14.11
CA VAL A 3 -1.53 5.69 -15.40
C VAL A 3 -0.05 5.74 -15.78
N VAL A 4 0.28 5.69 -17.07
CA VAL A 4 1.67 5.69 -17.56
C VAL A 4 2.05 6.94 -18.35
N ASP A 5 1.09 7.81 -18.63
CA ASP A 5 1.28 9.04 -19.38
C ASP A 5 0.17 10.07 -19.08
N PRO A 6 0.33 11.33 -19.52
CA PRO A 6 -0.66 12.39 -19.36
C PRO A 6 -2.03 12.10 -20.00
N GLU A 7 -2.07 11.36 -21.12
CA GLU A 7 -3.33 11.04 -21.81
C GLU A 7 -4.19 10.09 -20.94
N GLN A 8 -3.55 9.07 -20.35
CA GLN A 8 -4.23 8.17 -19.41
C GLN A 8 -4.66 8.90 -18.13
N ALA A 9 -3.87 9.85 -17.64
CA ALA A 9 -4.23 10.66 -16.48
C ALA A 9 -5.48 11.49 -16.77
N ALA A 10 -5.58 12.12 -17.93
CA ALA A 10 -6.76 12.85 -18.36
C ALA A 10 -8.03 11.96 -18.46
N VAL A 11 -7.89 10.75 -19.04
CA VAL A 11 -8.99 9.77 -19.09
C VAL A 11 -9.45 9.37 -17.68
N ALA A 12 -8.51 9.15 -16.75
CA ALA A 12 -8.83 8.80 -15.38
C ALA A 12 -9.56 9.93 -14.65
N GLU A 13 -9.09 11.18 -14.80
CA GLU A 13 -9.69 12.37 -14.21
C GLU A 13 -11.10 12.63 -14.78
N ASP A 14 -11.26 12.57 -16.10
CA ASP A 14 -12.56 12.73 -16.79
C ASP A 14 -13.60 11.68 -16.34
N ALA A 15 -13.16 10.44 -16.04
CA ALA A 15 -14.02 9.40 -15.52
C ALA A 15 -14.41 9.60 -14.04
N GLY A 16 -13.77 10.54 -13.33
CA GLY A 16 -14.04 10.82 -11.91
C GLY A 16 -13.19 9.98 -10.96
N ALA A 17 -12.00 9.55 -11.38
CA ALA A 17 -11.04 8.94 -10.46
C ALA A 17 -10.69 9.92 -9.33
N VAL A 18 -10.59 9.40 -8.09
CA VAL A 18 -10.25 10.23 -6.92
C VAL A 18 -8.76 10.56 -6.85
N ALA A 19 -7.92 9.81 -7.55
CA ALA A 19 -6.48 10.01 -7.66
C ALA A 19 -5.92 9.16 -8.82
N VAL A 20 -4.73 9.52 -9.29
CA VAL A 20 -3.95 8.70 -10.22
C VAL A 20 -2.66 8.22 -9.57
N MET A 21 -2.17 7.06 -10.02
CA MET A 21 -0.89 6.50 -9.63
C MET A 21 0.03 6.51 -10.84
N ALA A 22 1.06 7.35 -10.79
CA ALA A 22 2.05 7.48 -11.85
C ALA A 22 2.97 6.25 -11.90
N LEU A 23 2.95 5.51 -13.00
CA LEU A 23 3.76 4.31 -13.22
C LEU A 23 4.43 4.37 -14.59
N GLU A 24 5.73 4.09 -14.66
CA GLU A 24 6.41 3.90 -15.96
C GLU A 24 5.91 2.65 -16.70
N ARG A 25 5.56 1.61 -15.94
CA ARG A 25 5.02 0.36 -16.47
C ARG A 25 3.90 -0.14 -15.54
N VAL A 26 2.75 -0.49 -16.13
CA VAL A 26 1.71 -1.14 -15.34
C VAL A 26 2.15 -2.53 -14.84
N PRO A 27 1.60 -3.02 -13.72
CA PRO A 27 2.03 -4.28 -13.11
C PRO A 27 2.05 -5.48 -14.07
N ALA A 28 1.13 -5.55 -15.03
CA ALA A 28 1.12 -6.61 -16.04
C ALA A 28 2.36 -6.60 -16.93
N ASP A 29 2.89 -5.42 -17.26
CA ASP A 29 4.10 -5.29 -18.08
C ASP A 29 5.35 -5.60 -17.27
N ILE A 30 5.41 -5.20 -16.01
CA ILE A 30 6.49 -5.57 -15.08
C ILE A 30 6.60 -7.10 -14.99
N ARG A 31 5.48 -7.80 -14.80
CA ARG A 31 5.43 -9.27 -14.76
C ARG A 31 5.93 -9.91 -16.05
N LYS A 32 5.51 -9.38 -17.20
CA LYS A 32 5.85 -9.93 -18.52
C LYS A 32 7.31 -9.72 -18.89
N GLN A 33 7.85 -8.54 -18.60
CA GLN A 33 9.21 -8.14 -19.00
C GLN A 33 10.27 -8.65 -18.01
N GLY A 34 9.91 -8.82 -16.74
CA GLY A 34 10.84 -9.18 -15.67
C GLY A 34 11.87 -8.08 -15.39
N GLY A 35 12.97 -8.47 -14.74
CA GLY A 35 14.06 -7.56 -14.37
C GLY A 35 13.75 -6.74 -13.11
N VAL A 36 14.56 -5.70 -12.88
CA VAL A 36 14.43 -4.81 -11.72
C VAL A 36 13.44 -3.70 -12.05
N ALA A 37 12.33 -3.64 -11.30
CA ALA A 37 11.38 -2.55 -11.37
C ALA A 37 11.73 -1.49 -10.31
N ARG A 38 11.89 -0.24 -10.72
CA ARG A 38 12.28 0.91 -9.88
C ARG A 38 11.20 1.98 -9.89
N MET A 39 11.41 3.01 -9.09
CA MET A 39 10.68 4.27 -9.18
C MET A 39 10.64 4.76 -10.64
N SER A 40 9.52 5.30 -11.06
CA SER A 40 9.34 5.88 -12.40
C SER A 40 10.23 7.10 -12.61
N HIS A 41 10.57 7.37 -13.89
CA HIS A 41 11.42 8.51 -14.21
C HIS A 41 10.77 9.83 -13.76
N PRO A 42 11.50 10.77 -13.15
CA PRO A 42 10.95 12.04 -12.68
C PRO A 42 10.21 12.83 -13.76
N ASP A 43 10.74 12.91 -15.00
CA ASP A 43 10.09 13.66 -16.09
C ASP A 43 8.70 13.11 -16.42
N MET A 44 8.51 11.80 -16.35
CA MET A 44 7.20 11.18 -16.57
C MET A 44 6.21 11.54 -15.45
N ILE A 45 6.67 11.47 -14.20
CA ILE A 45 5.86 11.86 -13.04
C ILE A 45 5.48 13.33 -13.14
N GLN A 46 6.45 14.19 -13.49
CA GLN A 46 6.23 15.64 -13.68
C GLN A 46 5.19 15.91 -14.77
N GLY A 47 5.25 15.18 -15.89
CA GLY A 47 4.28 15.33 -16.98
C GLY A 47 2.85 14.99 -16.54
N ILE A 48 2.67 14.03 -15.60
CA ILE A 48 1.37 13.70 -15.03
C ILE A 48 0.94 14.77 -14.02
N LEU A 49 1.83 15.24 -13.16
CA LEU A 49 1.56 16.35 -12.22
C LEU A 49 1.10 17.61 -12.94
N ASP A 50 1.70 17.92 -14.09
CA ASP A 50 1.40 19.13 -14.86
C ASP A 50 0.06 19.08 -15.60
N CYS A 51 -0.50 17.87 -15.82
CA CYS A 51 -1.69 17.71 -16.67
C CYS A 51 -2.98 17.38 -15.91
N THR A 52 -2.91 17.03 -14.60
CA THR A 52 -4.08 16.63 -13.82
C THR A 52 -4.29 17.53 -12.60
N SER A 53 -5.55 17.72 -12.19
CA SER A 53 -5.92 18.46 -10.99
C SER A 53 -6.26 17.58 -9.80
N ILE A 54 -6.40 16.28 -10.02
CA ILE A 54 -6.61 15.29 -8.93
C ILE A 54 -5.29 14.83 -8.34
N PRO A 55 -5.27 14.32 -7.09
CA PRO A 55 -4.07 13.85 -6.42
C PRO A 55 -3.26 12.86 -7.25
N VAL A 56 -1.94 13.03 -7.26
CA VAL A 56 -0.99 12.15 -7.94
C VAL A 56 -0.20 11.36 -6.91
N MET A 57 -0.26 10.06 -7.02
CA MET A 57 0.55 9.13 -6.25
C MET A 57 1.71 8.62 -7.11
N ALA A 58 2.83 8.25 -6.47
CA ALA A 58 3.93 7.55 -7.16
C ALA A 58 4.49 6.44 -6.26
N LYS A 59 5.18 5.46 -6.89
CA LYS A 59 5.71 4.30 -6.17
C LYS A 59 7.19 4.44 -5.89
N SER A 60 7.58 4.13 -4.64
CA SER A 60 8.96 3.85 -4.25
C SER A 60 9.14 2.36 -3.95
N ARG A 61 10.38 1.88 -4.09
CA ARG A 61 10.73 0.51 -3.68
C ARG A 61 10.71 0.38 -2.16
N ILE A 62 10.31 -0.79 -1.68
CA ILE A 62 10.35 -1.10 -0.24
C ILE A 62 11.76 -0.86 0.31
N GLY A 63 11.85 -0.06 1.38
CA GLY A 63 13.09 0.26 2.08
C GLY A 63 14.02 1.26 1.35
N HIS A 64 13.57 1.87 0.25
CA HIS A 64 14.39 2.82 -0.52
C HIS A 64 14.06 4.27 -0.16
N GLU A 65 14.59 4.74 0.97
CA GLU A 65 14.36 6.11 1.45
C GLU A 65 14.70 7.18 0.39
N GLY A 66 15.80 7.01 -0.34
CA GLY A 66 16.23 7.97 -1.37
C GLY A 66 15.21 8.17 -2.49
N GLU A 67 14.53 7.11 -2.97
CA GLU A 67 13.43 7.25 -3.94
C GLU A 67 12.26 8.03 -3.34
N SER A 68 11.90 7.76 -2.09
CA SER A 68 10.81 8.48 -1.41
C SER A 68 11.14 9.96 -1.20
N ARG A 69 12.40 10.31 -0.88
CA ARG A 69 12.83 11.71 -0.79
C ARG A 69 12.74 12.44 -2.14
N VAL A 70 13.09 11.76 -3.23
CA VAL A 70 12.91 12.33 -4.58
C VAL A 70 11.43 12.61 -4.85
N LEU A 71 10.54 11.65 -4.59
CA LEU A 71 9.09 11.80 -4.81
C LEU A 71 8.51 12.92 -3.93
N GLU A 72 8.88 12.99 -2.66
CA GLU A 72 8.48 14.06 -1.76
C GLU A 72 8.92 15.44 -2.30
N SER A 73 10.17 15.55 -2.77
CA SER A 73 10.69 16.80 -3.33
C SER A 73 10.03 17.22 -4.65
N MET A 74 9.47 16.29 -5.40
CA MET A 74 8.70 16.55 -6.62
C MET A 74 7.28 17.04 -6.33
N GLY A 75 6.79 16.89 -5.09
CA GLY A 75 5.47 17.34 -4.70
C GLY A 75 4.35 16.40 -5.13
N VAL A 76 4.59 15.09 -5.23
CA VAL A 76 3.49 14.12 -5.36
C VAL A 76 2.66 14.14 -4.07
N ASP A 77 1.38 13.80 -4.16
CA ASP A 77 0.46 13.90 -3.02
C ASP A 77 0.55 12.72 -2.06
N MET A 78 0.96 11.54 -2.53
CA MET A 78 1.18 10.33 -1.73
C MET A 78 2.27 9.44 -2.33
N ILE A 79 2.97 8.70 -1.49
CA ILE A 79 3.96 7.69 -1.92
C ILE A 79 3.44 6.30 -1.59
N ASP A 80 3.37 5.41 -2.59
CA ASP A 80 3.12 3.98 -2.38
C ASP A 80 4.47 3.24 -2.25
N GLU A 81 4.84 2.88 -1.03
CA GLU A 81 5.98 1.99 -0.77
C GLU A 81 5.56 0.56 -1.15
N SER A 82 5.96 0.14 -2.34
CA SER A 82 5.25 -0.90 -3.08
C SER A 82 6.06 -2.16 -3.33
N GLU A 83 5.45 -3.31 -3.02
CA GLU A 83 5.92 -4.65 -3.38
C GLU A 83 5.83 -4.96 -4.88
N VAL A 84 5.12 -4.13 -5.65
CA VAL A 84 5.07 -4.25 -7.14
C VAL A 84 6.43 -3.93 -7.75
N LEU A 85 7.18 -3.02 -7.13
CA LEU A 85 8.57 -2.74 -7.49
C LEU A 85 9.49 -3.77 -6.81
N THR A 86 10.72 -3.87 -7.33
CA THR A 86 11.74 -4.74 -6.72
C THR A 86 12.19 -4.15 -5.38
N PRO A 87 12.05 -4.85 -4.25
CA PRO A 87 12.49 -4.33 -2.96
C PRO A 87 13.96 -3.92 -2.95
N ALA A 88 14.26 -2.80 -2.31
CA ALA A 88 15.64 -2.38 -2.05
C ALA A 88 16.15 -2.95 -0.72
N ASP A 89 15.29 -2.98 0.30
CA ASP A 89 15.59 -3.64 1.57
C ASP A 89 14.71 -4.89 1.72
N PRO A 90 15.31 -6.08 1.90
CA PRO A 90 14.55 -7.31 2.08
C PRO A 90 13.99 -7.50 3.50
N PHE A 91 14.37 -6.62 4.46
CA PHE A 91 14.05 -6.75 5.88
C PHE A 91 13.07 -5.68 6.36
N PHE A 92 13.32 -4.41 6.01
CA PHE A 92 12.59 -3.29 6.59
C PHE A 92 11.93 -2.41 5.54
N HIS A 93 10.78 -1.88 5.91
CA HIS A 93 10.12 -0.75 5.27
C HIS A 93 10.73 0.57 5.73
N ILE A 94 10.43 1.65 5.00
CA ILE A 94 10.83 3.02 5.35
C ILE A 94 10.14 3.44 6.65
N ASN A 95 10.83 4.21 7.50
CA ASN A 95 10.19 4.94 8.59
C ASN A 95 9.45 6.16 8.03
N LYS A 96 8.15 6.05 7.88
CA LYS A 96 7.31 7.07 7.25
C LYS A 96 7.09 8.29 8.14
N LYS A 97 7.36 8.15 9.46
CA LYS A 97 7.30 9.27 10.41
C LYS A 97 8.38 10.34 10.15
N ASP A 98 9.40 10.02 9.34
CA ASP A 98 10.46 10.94 8.95
C ASP A 98 10.10 11.80 7.72
N PHE A 99 8.89 11.66 7.17
CA PHE A 99 8.37 12.35 6.00
C PHE A 99 7.15 13.19 6.33
N GLU A 100 6.93 14.26 5.57
CA GLU A 100 5.70 15.07 5.65
C GLU A 100 4.59 14.55 4.75
N ILE A 101 4.96 13.84 3.67
CA ILE A 101 4.04 13.25 2.71
C ILE A 101 3.42 11.95 3.22
N PRO A 102 2.10 11.70 3.03
CA PRO A 102 1.46 10.46 3.41
C PRO A 102 1.91 9.26 2.56
N PHE A 103 1.95 8.09 3.19
CA PHE A 103 2.33 6.83 2.54
C PHE A 103 1.18 5.84 2.44
N VAL A 104 1.16 5.11 1.32
CA VAL A 104 0.36 3.92 1.08
C VAL A 104 1.23 2.68 1.23
N CYS A 105 0.72 1.63 1.86
CA CYS A 105 1.40 0.34 1.96
C CYS A 105 0.46 -0.83 1.72
N GLY A 106 0.98 -1.91 1.16
CA GLY A 106 0.26 -3.18 1.03
C GLY A 106 0.28 -3.99 2.32
N ALA A 107 -0.83 -4.69 2.60
CA ALA A 107 -0.92 -5.70 3.65
C ALA A 107 -1.75 -6.90 3.20
N THR A 108 -1.43 -8.07 3.76
CA THR A 108 -2.13 -9.34 3.50
C THR A 108 -2.93 -9.83 4.71
N GLU A 109 -2.63 -9.30 5.90
CA GLU A 109 -3.18 -9.68 7.19
C GLU A 109 -3.12 -8.48 8.16
N LEU A 110 -3.84 -8.55 9.26
CA LEU A 110 -3.92 -7.47 10.24
C LEU A 110 -2.56 -7.14 10.87
N SER A 111 -1.77 -8.15 11.21
CA SER A 111 -0.45 -7.93 11.83
C SER A 111 0.49 -7.14 10.92
N GLU A 112 0.44 -7.37 9.62
CA GLU A 112 1.18 -6.58 8.64
C GLU A 112 0.62 -5.16 8.51
N ALA A 113 -0.71 -5.01 8.44
CA ALA A 113 -1.36 -3.70 8.40
C ALA A 113 -0.98 -2.85 9.63
N VAL A 114 -1.03 -3.43 10.83
CA VAL A 114 -0.64 -2.76 12.08
C VAL A 114 0.83 -2.32 12.06
N ARG A 115 1.75 -3.16 11.56
CA ARG A 115 3.15 -2.75 11.39
C ARG A 115 3.29 -1.54 10.46
N ARG A 116 2.61 -1.55 9.30
CA ARG A 116 2.66 -0.42 8.36
C ARG A 116 2.09 0.86 8.96
N ILE A 117 0.97 0.76 9.69
CA ILE A 117 0.36 1.90 10.38
C ILE A 117 1.30 2.43 11.47
N TRP A 118 1.89 1.55 12.25
CA TRP A 118 2.87 1.94 13.27
C TRP A 118 4.09 2.64 12.66
N GLU A 119 4.56 2.22 11.49
CA GLU A 119 5.63 2.87 10.72
C GLU A 119 5.22 4.22 10.13
N GLY A 120 3.93 4.58 10.16
CA GLY A 120 3.38 5.86 9.70
C GLY A 120 2.61 5.80 8.38
N ALA A 121 2.18 4.61 7.92
CA ALA A 121 1.32 4.53 6.74
C ALA A 121 -0.04 5.19 7.01
N ALA A 122 -0.46 6.08 6.09
CA ALA A 122 -1.74 6.79 6.12
C ALA A 122 -2.86 6.07 5.36
N MET A 123 -2.49 5.08 4.53
CA MET A 123 -3.41 4.24 3.79
C MET A 123 -2.87 2.81 3.72
N ILE A 124 -3.76 1.84 3.91
CA ILE A 124 -3.48 0.42 3.66
C ILE A 124 -4.22 -0.03 2.41
N ARG A 125 -3.58 -0.86 1.61
CA ARG A 125 -4.24 -1.58 0.52
C ARG A 125 -3.98 -3.07 0.58
N THR A 126 -4.85 -3.87 -0.02
CA THR A 126 -4.53 -5.28 -0.24
C THR A 126 -3.33 -5.39 -1.20
N LYS A 127 -2.52 -6.42 -1.05
CA LYS A 127 -1.45 -6.68 -2.03
C LYS A 127 -2.01 -7.29 -3.31
N GLY A 128 -2.91 -8.26 -3.16
CA GLY A 128 -3.48 -8.99 -4.28
C GLY A 128 -2.42 -9.59 -5.21
N GLU A 129 -2.77 -9.77 -6.47
CA GLU A 129 -1.87 -10.13 -7.55
C GLU A 129 -1.98 -9.11 -8.70
N ALA A 130 -1.30 -7.98 -8.53
CA ALA A 130 -1.35 -6.88 -9.48
C ALA A 130 -1.01 -7.34 -10.92
N GLY A 131 -1.80 -6.90 -11.91
CA GLY A 131 -1.57 -7.18 -13.33
C GLY A 131 -2.03 -8.55 -13.83
N THR A 132 -2.66 -9.39 -12.98
CA THR A 132 -3.14 -10.72 -13.39
C THR A 132 -4.58 -10.73 -13.91
N GLY A 133 -5.39 -9.70 -13.53
CA GLY A 133 -6.84 -9.71 -13.77
C GLY A 133 -7.59 -10.74 -12.91
N ASN A 134 -6.96 -11.29 -11.87
CA ASN A 134 -7.55 -12.24 -10.93
C ASN A 134 -7.65 -11.60 -9.55
N VAL A 135 -8.87 -11.30 -9.13
CA VAL A 135 -9.17 -10.61 -7.86
C VAL A 135 -9.07 -11.50 -6.63
N VAL A 136 -8.90 -12.82 -6.78
CA VAL A 136 -9.01 -13.79 -5.67
C VAL A 136 -8.04 -13.49 -4.52
N ALA A 137 -6.81 -13.10 -4.80
CA ALA A 137 -5.84 -12.77 -3.74
C ALA A 137 -6.22 -11.48 -2.99
N ALA A 138 -6.72 -10.45 -3.68
CA ALA A 138 -7.22 -9.24 -3.04
C ALA A 138 -8.42 -9.51 -2.13
N VAL A 139 -9.36 -10.33 -2.59
CA VAL A 139 -10.51 -10.82 -1.79
C VAL A 139 -10.04 -11.59 -0.55
N THR A 140 -9.05 -12.46 -0.72
CA THR A 140 -8.48 -13.25 0.38
C THR A 140 -7.87 -12.34 1.45
N HIS A 141 -7.04 -11.39 1.06
CA HIS A 141 -6.41 -10.45 1.99
C HIS A 141 -7.44 -9.58 2.73
N ALA A 142 -8.43 -9.04 1.99
CA ALA A 142 -9.50 -8.25 2.59
C ALA A 142 -10.31 -9.08 3.62
N ARG A 143 -10.61 -10.35 3.32
CA ARG A 143 -11.32 -11.24 4.25
C ARG A 143 -10.49 -11.61 5.47
N ILE A 144 -9.20 -11.87 5.30
CA ILE A 144 -8.30 -12.18 6.43
C ILE A 144 -8.27 -10.99 7.39
N ILE A 145 -8.01 -9.78 6.88
CA ILE A 145 -7.96 -8.56 7.70
C ILE A 145 -9.30 -8.35 8.42
N ASP A 146 -10.44 -8.44 7.72
CA ASP A 146 -11.78 -8.28 8.33
C ASP A 146 -12.05 -9.33 9.42
N GLN A 147 -11.70 -10.59 9.20
CA GLN A 147 -11.87 -11.65 10.19
C GLN A 147 -10.99 -11.44 11.42
N GLU A 148 -9.72 -11.04 11.24
CA GLU A 148 -8.80 -10.76 12.35
C GLU A 148 -9.25 -9.53 13.14
N ILE A 149 -9.77 -8.48 12.50
CA ILE A 149 -10.39 -7.32 13.18
C ILE A 149 -11.58 -7.78 14.04
N LYS A 150 -12.46 -8.61 13.51
CA LYS A 150 -13.60 -9.16 14.27
C LYS A 150 -13.16 -10.03 15.45
N GLN A 151 -12.06 -10.74 15.33
CA GLN A 151 -11.51 -11.53 16.44
C GLN A 151 -11.02 -10.65 17.59
N LEU A 152 -10.46 -9.46 17.32
CA LEU A 152 -10.03 -8.55 18.38
C LEU A 152 -11.13 -8.17 19.35
N GLN A 153 -12.40 -8.18 18.94
CA GLN A 153 -13.54 -7.86 19.81
C GLN A 153 -13.67 -8.79 21.00
N ASN A 154 -13.24 -10.03 20.84
CA ASN A 154 -13.39 -11.08 21.85
C ASN A 154 -12.13 -11.23 22.70
N LEU A 155 -11.05 -10.48 22.42
CA LEU A 155 -9.80 -10.57 23.14
C LEU A 155 -9.84 -9.72 24.43
N SER A 156 -9.34 -10.31 25.50
CA SER A 156 -8.98 -9.58 26.73
C SER A 156 -7.78 -8.63 26.46
N GLN A 157 -7.56 -7.67 27.38
CA GLN A 157 -6.42 -6.78 27.27
C GLN A 157 -5.07 -7.54 27.29
N ASP A 158 -4.98 -8.63 28.04
CA ASP A 158 -3.78 -9.46 28.10
C ASP A 158 -3.51 -10.16 26.76
N GLU A 159 -4.55 -10.62 26.07
CA GLU A 159 -4.43 -11.20 24.73
C GLU A 159 -4.06 -10.17 23.68
N ILE A 160 -4.56 -8.93 23.79
CA ILE A 160 -4.13 -7.81 22.93
C ILE A 160 -2.64 -7.47 23.17
N ASN A 161 -2.18 -7.47 24.41
CA ASN A 161 -0.76 -7.30 24.73
C ASN A 161 0.10 -8.40 24.12
N GLN A 162 -0.36 -9.67 24.17
CA GLN A 162 0.33 -10.80 23.52
C GLN A 162 0.33 -10.67 21.98
N ALA A 163 -0.75 -10.18 21.38
CA ALA A 163 -0.80 -9.89 19.95
C ALA A 163 0.22 -8.81 19.57
N ALA A 164 0.32 -7.74 20.35
CA ALA A 164 1.34 -6.71 20.17
C ALA A 164 2.76 -7.27 20.28
N ASP A 165 3.05 -8.10 21.29
CA ASP A 165 4.33 -8.79 21.41
C ASP A 165 4.66 -9.63 20.17
N SER A 166 3.69 -10.34 19.62
CA SER A 166 3.85 -11.12 18.40
C SER A 166 4.19 -10.24 17.19
N ILE A 167 3.49 -9.11 17.04
CA ILE A 167 3.74 -8.14 15.95
C ILE A 167 5.15 -7.57 16.05
N ILE A 168 5.58 -7.17 17.25
CA ILE A 168 6.90 -6.59 17.50
C ILE A 168 8.01 -7.63 17.35
N SER A 169 7.75 -8.88 17.72
CA SER A 169 8.72 -9.97 17.58
C SER A 169 9.17 -10.13 16.11
N ARG A 170 8.32 -9.75 15.15
CA ARG A 170 8.69 -9.75 13.73
C ARG A 170 9.85 -8.80 13.44
N TYR A 171 9.84 -7.58 13.98
CA TYR A 171 10.95 -6.65 13.83
C TYR A 171 12.24 -7.18 14.47
N ARG A 172 12.12 -7.82 15.62
CA ARG A 172 13.27 -8.45 16.29
C ARG A 172 13.91 -9.54 15.43
N VAL A 173 13.07 -10.44 14.88
CA VAL A 173 13.54 -11.49 13.95
C VAL A 173 14.19 -10.91 12.70
N LEU A 174 13.63 -9.81 12.16
CA LEU A 174 14.22 -9.14 10.98
C LEU A 174 15.54 -8.46 11.34
N ALA A 175 15.62 -7.80 12.49
CA ALA A 175 16.86 -7.18 12.98
C ALA A 175 17.97 -8.22 13.21
N GLU A 176 17.65 -9.36 13.80
CA GLU A 176 18.60 -10.47 13.97
C GLU A 176 19.15 -11.00 12.63
N LYS A 177 18.30 -11.09 11.61
CA LYS A 177 18.70 -11.54 10.27
C LYS A 177 19.53 -10.50 9.49
N SER A 178 19.26 -9.21 9.71
CA SER A 178 19.94 -8.12 9.00
C SER A 178 21.25 -7.70 9.63
N THR A 179 21.49 -8.07 10.91
CA THR A 179 22.64 -7.61 11.68
C THR A 179 23.87 -8.49 11.45
N LEU A 180 25.02 -7.86 11.21
CA LEU A 180 26.31 -8.55 11.20
C LEU A 180 26.68 -9.01 12.62
N PRO A 181 27.46 -10.09 12.76
CA PRO A 181 27.91 -10.58 14.08
C PRO A 181 28.56 -9.48 14.93
N GLY A 182 28.09 -9.32 16.17
CA GLY A 182 28.58 -8.32 17.11
C GLY A 182 27.88 -6.97 17.09
N ASN A 183 26.90 -6.76 16.21
CA ASN A 183 26.10 -5.53 16.17
C ASN A 183 24.86 -5.61 17.07
N TYR A 184 24.32 -4.44 17.44
CA TYR A 184 23.10 -4.31 18.23
C TYR A 184 21.86 -4.57 17.38
N LEU A 185 20.77 -4.98 18.02
CA LEU A 185 19.45 -5.14 17.41
C LEU A 185 18.83 -3.77 17.09
N MET A 186 19.33 -3.13 16.04
CA MET A 186 18.82 -1.85 15.55
C MET A 186 17.93 -2.07 14.34
N THR A 187 16.84 -1.31 14.30
CA THR A 187 15.95 -1.19 13.13
C THR A 187 16.00 0.24 12.60
N PRO A 188 15.48 0.52 11.39
CA PRO A 188 15.29 1.91 10.91
C PRO A 188 14.43 2.75 11.85
N PHE A 189 13.64 2.12 12.73
CA PHE A 189 12.75 2.75 13.70
C PHE A 189 13.42 2.93 15.08
N GLY A 190 14.71 2.70 15.19
CA GLY A 190 15.44 2.72 16.45
C GLY A 190 15.38 1.40 17.23
N GLU A 191 15.56 1.48 18.55
CA GLU A 191 15.56 0.31 19.43
C GLU A 191 14.15 -0.25 19.62
N ILE A 192 14.04 -1.60 19.61
CA ILE A 192 12.80 -2.31 19.96
C ILE A 192 12.61 -2.26 21.47
N ASN A 193 11.69 -1.42 21.94
CA ASN A 193 11.51 -1.13 23.35
C ASN A 193 10.02 -1.13 23.78
N GLN A 194 9.77 -0.78 25.05
CA GLN A 194 8.43 -0.73 25.62
C GLN A 194 7.53 0.34 24.98
N THR A 195 8.09 1.43 24.46
CA THR A 195 7.32 2.48 23.76
C THR A 195 6.71 1.92 22.47
N MET A 196 7.49 1.18 21.68
CA MET A 196 6.99 0.48 20.50
C MET A 196 5.84 -0.47 20.87
N HIS A 197 5.97 -1.22 21.99
CA HIS A 197 4.91 -2.11 22.44
C HIS A 197 3.62 -1.34 22.78
N SER A 198 3.70 -0.27 23.57
CA SER A 198 2.52 0.53 23.95
C SER A 198 1.84 1.15 22.73
N GLU A 199 2.60 1.69 21.78
CA GLU A 199 2.05 2.26 20.53
C GLU A 199 1.32 1.20 19.68
N VAL A 200 1.87 -0.01 19.59
CA VAL A 200 1.19 -1.12 18.85
C VAL A 200 -0.08 -1.56 19.58
N VAL A 201 -0.07 -1.60 20.92
CA VAL A 201 -1.28 -1.90 21.72
C VAL A 201 -2.35 -0.82 21.50
N GLU A 202 -1.98 0.45 21.45
CA GLU A 202 -2.90 1.55 21.16
C GLU A 202 -3.56 1.38 19.80
N ILE A 203 -2.78 1.07 18.75
CA ILE A 203 -3.32 0.80 17.40
C ILE A 203 -4.30 -0.39 17.42
N LEU A 204 -3.95 -1.50 18.09
CA LEU A 204 -4.84 -2.66 18.19
C LEU A 204 -6.15 -2.34 18.91
N ASN A 205 -6.09 -1.54 19.99
CA ASN A 205 -7.28 -1.08 20.70
C ASN A 205 -8.14 -0.17 19.81
N GLU A 206 -7.52 0.76 19.07
CA GLU A 206 -8.22 1.64 18.13
C GLU A 206 -8.90 0.82 17.02
N VAL A 207 -8.21 -0.16 16.41
CA VAL A 207 -8.80 -1.09 15.43
C VAL A 207 -9.99 -1.85 16.02
N ARG A 208 -9.87 -2.35 17.25
CA ARG A 208 -10.95 -3.04 17.96
C ARG A 208 -12.16 -2.15 18.15
N ASP A 209 -11.96 -0.92 18.59
CA ASP A 209 -13.03 0.03 18.91
C ASP A 209 -13.72 0.56 17.63
N LEU A 210 -12.96 0.84 16.58
CA LEU A 210 -13.47 1.28 15.27
C LEU A 210 -14.07 0.15 14.44
N GLN A 211 -13.75 -1.10 14.71
CA GLN A 211 -14.13 -2.27 13.92
C GLN A 211 -13.62 -2.22 12.47
N ARG A 212 -12.57 -1.45 12.24
CA ARG A 212 -11.87 -1.27 10.96
C ARG A 212 -10.46 -0.77 11.24
N LEU A 213 -9.61 -0.74 10.21
CA LEU A 213 -8.34 -0.05 10.31
C LEU A 213 -8.55 1.46 10.56
N PRO A 214 -7.71 2.13 11.36
CA PRO A 214 -7.83 3.57 11.64
C PRO A 214 -7.38 4.46 10.47
N VAL A 215 -7.10 3.86 9.32
CA VAL A 215 -6.67 4.53 8.09
C VAL A 215 -7.55 4.08 6.93
N VAL A 216 -7.54 4.85 5.84
CA VAL A 216 -8.21 4.50 4.59
C VAL A 216 -7.70 3.16 4.08
N THR A 217 -8.64 2.30 3.64
CA THR A 217 -8.32 0.94 3.23
C THR A 217 -8.84 0.66 1.82
N PHE A 218 -7.93 0.53 0.86
CA PHE A 218 -8.27 0.24 -0.53
C PHE A 218 -7.99 -1.22 -0.89
N SER A 219 -8.71 -1.71 -1.90
CA SER A 219 -8.35 -2.97 -2.54
C SER A 219 -7.47 -2.74 -3.76
N ALA A 220 -6.41 -3.53 -3.87
CA ALA A 220 -5.50 -3.54 -5.01
C ALA A 220 -5.14 -4.97 -5.40
N GLY A 221 -4.77 -5.14 -6.67
CA GLY A 221 -4.24 -6.39 -7.21
C GLY A 221 -5.29 -7.30 -7.85
N GLY A 222 -5.31 -7.31 -9.19
CA GLY A 222 -6.15 -8.19 -9.97
C GLY A 222 -7.55 -7.69 -10.29
N ILE A 223 -7.92 -6.48 -9.87
CA ILE A 223 -9.21 -5.86 -10.22
C ILE A 223 -9.16 -5.49 -11.70
N ALA A 224 -10.09 -6.03 -12.48
CA ALA A 224 -10.12 -5.86 -13.93
C ALA A 224 -11.47 -5.39 -14.47
N THR A 225 -12.55 -5.59 -13.73
CA THR A 225 -13.91 -5.30 -14.19
C THR A 225 -14.68 -4.44 -13.19
N PRO A 226 -15.74 -3.73 -13.62
CA PRO A 226 -16.66 -3.03 -12.71
C PRO A 226 -17.26 -3.95 -11.64
N ALA A 227 -17.51 -5.22 -11.98
CA ALA A 227 -18.01 -6.21 -11.04
C ALA A 227 -17.00 -6.55 -9.93
N ASP A 228 -15.69 -6.62 -10.26
CA ASP A 228 -14.64 -6.80 -9.26
C ASP A 228 -14.56 -5.59 -8.32
N ALA A 229 -14.62 -4.37 -8.87
CA ALA A 229 -14.64 -3.14 -8.09
C ALA A 229 -15.85 -3.12 -7.14
N SER A 230 -17.05 -3.38 -7.65
CA SER A 230 -18.28 -3.49 -6.85
C SER A 230 -18.18 -4.55 -5.75
N LEU A 231 -17.56 -5.71 -6.02
CA LEU A 231 -17.32 -6.74 -5.02
C LEU A 231 -16.48 -6.20 -3.85
N MET A 232 -15.37 -5.53 -4.15
CA MET A 232 -14.49 -5.01 -3.11
C MET A 232 -15.13 -3.88 -2.30
N MET A 233 -15.88 -2.98 -2.95
CA MET A 233 -16.65 -1.94 -2.25
C MET A 233 -17.70 -2.55 -1.30
N ARG A 234 -18.39 -3.60 -1.72
CA ARG A 234 -19.35 -4.34 -0.88
C ARG A 234 -18.71 -5.10 0.28
N MET A 235 -17.41 -5.39 0.19
CA MET A 235 -16.62 -5.98 1.28
C MET A 235 -16.14 -4.94 2.30
N GLY A 236 -16.47 -3.65 2.11
CA GLY A 236 -16.15 -2.58 3.04
C GLY A 236 -14.84 -1.86 2.75
N MET A 237 -14.28 -2.04 1.55
CA MET A 237 -13.15 -1.22 1.11
C MET A 237 -13.59 0.21 0.82
N ASP A 238 -12.75 1.19 1.12
CA ASP A 238 -13.02 2.62 0.87
C ASP A 238 -12.81 3.00 -0.61
N GLY A 239 -12.13 2.14 -1.37
CA GLY A 239 -11.86 2.32 -2.79
C GLY A 239 -11.06 1.18 -3.39
N VAL A 240 -10.72 1.34 -4.67
CA VAL A 240 -9.97 0.34 -5.44
C VAL A 240 -8.82 0.98 -6.22
N PHE A 241 -7.71 0.25 -6.37
CA PHE A 241 -6.67 0.55 -7.32
C PHE A 241 -6.87 -0.30 -8.58
N VAL A 242 -7.00 0.36 -9.73
CA VAL A 242 -7.18 -0.32 -11.01
C VAL A 242 -6.24 0.30 -12.05
N GLY A 243 -5.54 -0.53 -12.79
CA GLY A 243 -4.60 -0.08 -13.83
C GLY A 243 -4.82 -0.86 -15.13
N SER A 244 -4.19 -2.02 -15.26
CA SER A 244 -4.23 -2.82 -16.49
C SER A 244 -5.65 -3.19 -16.94
N GLY A 245 -6.59 -3.35 -16.02
CA GLY A 245 -8.00 -3.64 -16.34
C GLY A 245 -8.67 -2.53 -17.15
N ILE A 246 -8.24 -1.27 -16.94
CA ILE A 246 -8.76 -0.12 -17.69
C ILE A 246 -7.96 0.07 -18.98
N PHE A 247 -6.67 0.37 -18.87
CA PHE A 247 -5.86 0.87 -19.98
C PHE A 247 -5.39 -0.21 -20.96
N LYS A 248 -5.66 -1.49 -20.70
CA LYS A 248 -5.51 -2.59 -21.67
C LYS A 248 -6.84 -3.11 -22.22
N SER A 249 -7.97 -2.48 -21.87
CA SER A 249 -9.26 -2.76 -22.47
C SER A 249 -9.37 -2.20 -23.91
N GLU A 250 -10.35 -2.66 -24.67
CA GLU A 250 -10.62 -2.14 -26.01
C GLU A 250 -11.08 -0.67 -26.00
N ASP A 251 -11.76 -0.24 -24.93
CA ASP A 251 -12.22 1.13 -24.71
C ASP A 251 -11.91 1.56 -23.26
N PRO A 252 -10.72 2.16 -23.00
CA PRO A 252 -10.32 2.58 -21.68
C PRO A 252 -11.27 3.61 -21.04
N LYS A 253 -11.84 4.53 -21.82
CA LYS A 253 -12.73 5.56 -21.30
C LYS A 253 -14.02 4.93 -20.77
N THR A 254 -14.71 4.15 -21.58
CA THR A 254 -15.93 3.45 -21.14
C THR A 254 -15.67 2.53 -19.95
N MET A 255 -14.51 1.86 -19.92
CA MET A 255 -14.14 0.99 -18.79
C MET A 255 -13.88 1.81 -17.51
N ALA A 256 -13.20 2.95 -17.61
CA ALA A 256 -12.95 3.83 -16.48
C ALA A 256 -14.27 4.37 -15.90
N ASP A 257 -15.15 4.89 -16.76
CA ASP A 257 -16.49 5.38 -16.37
C ASP A 257 -17.28 4.28 -15.64
N ALA A 258 -17.28 3.06 -16.16
CA ALA A 258 -18.03 1.93 -15.59
C ALA A 258 -17.45 1.43 -14.23
N ILE A 259 -16.15 1.63 -13.97
CA ILE A 259 -15.52 1.28 -12.70
C ILE A 259 -15.82 2.34 -11.64
N VAL A 260 -15.93 3.61 -12.01
CA VAL A 260 -16.24 4.72 -11.09
C VAL A 260 -17.71 4.76 -10.68
N MET A 261 -18.63 4.39 -11.58
CA MET A 261 -20.08 4.31 -11.29
C MET A 261 -20.43 3.26 -10.24
#